data_112c3db07feb43d84daa28ac2d34b5a9
#
_entry.id   112c3db07feb43d84daa28ac2d34b5a9
#
_cell.length_a   1.000
_cell.length_b   1.000
_cell.length_c   1.000
_cell.angle_alpha   90.00
_cell.angle_beta   90.00
_cell.angle_gamma   90.00
#
_symmetry.space_group_name_H-M   'P 1'
#
loop_
_entity.id
_entity.type
_entity.pdbx_description
1 polymer ?
#
loop_
_entity_poly.entity_id
_entity_poly.type
_entity_poly.pdbx_seq_one_letter_code
_entity_poly.pdbx_strand_id
1 'polypeptide(L)'
;YLVRTSDESTDKIEGSVIWYSWTNHEILALLVKRVEQFFGNAKTTGELIKLSQPSLAQFLDQVMESVFSGHGNWARIPTYRMLMSLVRKRPRDLVKLCTLAARNARTTNDAIISTKNFNSIFEEYSQGRLQDTVNEYRSELPDIERLLLGMKPSREEKRAKLGYVYTTES
;
A
#
# COMPACT_ATOMS: atom_id res chain seq x y z
N TYR A 1 3.58 -4.66 19.22
CA TYR A 1 3.72 -5.92 20.00
C TYR A 1 3.52 -5.70 21.50
N LEU A 2 4.02 -4.61 22.07
CA LEU A 2 3.89 -4.29 23.50
C LEU A 2 2.47 -3.87 23.95
N VAL A 3 1.62 -3.42 23.02
CA VAL A 3 0.27 -2.87 23.31
C VAL A 3 -0.79 -3.95 23.48
N ARG A 4 -0.46 -5.21 23.18
CA ARG A 4 -1.44 -6.32 23.16
C ARG A 4 -1.31 -7.29 24.34
N THR A 5 -0.33 -7.10 25.19
CA THR A 5 -0.26 -7.82 26.44
C THR A 5 -1.05 -7.04 27.48
N SER A 6 -2.14 -7.64 27.96
CA SER A 6 -2.97 -7.14 29.08
C SER A 6 -2.21 -7.21 30.42
N ASP A 7 -0.95 -6.83 30.42
CA ASP A 7 -0.09 -6.88 31.59
C ASP A 7 -0.10 -5.49 32.27
N GLU A 8 -0.34 -5.43 33.56
CA GLU A 8 -0.32 -4.21 34.37
C GLU A 8 0.99 -3.39 34.27
N SER A 9 2.05 -4.02 33.70
CA SER A 9 3.31 -3.35 33.40
C SER A 9 3.21 -2.39 32.20
N THR A 10 2.18 -2.50 31.35
CA THR A 10 2.02 -1.67 30.15
C THR A 10 1.67 -0.22 30.51
N ASP A 11 0.87 0.00 31.55
CA ASP A 11 0.51 1.32 32.06
C ASP A 11 1.73 2.15 32.52
N LYS A 12 2.76 1.48 33.02
CA LYS A 12 4.01 2.14 33.48
C LYS A 12 4.93 2.56 32.33
N ILE A 13 4.75 1.95 31.15
CA ILE A 13 5.60 2.19 29.98
C ILE A 13 4.92 3.18 29.01
N GLU A 14 3.61 3.39 29.14
CA GLU A 14 2.82 4.18 28.19
C GLU A 14 3.37 5.62 28.00
N GLY A 15 3.87 6.24 29.04
CA GLY A 15 4.53 7.55 28.99
C GLY A 15 5.90 7.57 28.30
N SER A 16 6.49 6.40 28.04
CA SER A 16 7.82 6.25 27.41
C SER A 16 7.73 5.70 25.98
N VAL A 17 6.54 5.40 25.49
CA VAL A 17 6.34 4.83 24.14
C VAL A 17 6.15 5.95 23.13
N ILE A 18 7.07 6.03 22.17
CA ILE A 18 6.93 6.93 21.02
C ILE A 18 6.11 6.20 19.96
N TRP A 19 4.89 6.67 19.73
CA TRP A 19 4.03 6.18 18.66
C TRP A 19 4.44 6.82 17.34
N TYR A 20 4.98 6.02 16.44
CA TYR A 20 5.35 6.48 15.11
C TYR A 20 4.40 5.88 14.06
N SER A 21 3.73 6.73 13.31
CA SER A 21 2.90 6.32 12.18
C SER A 21 3.33 7.06 10.92
N TRP A 22 3.52 6.32 9.82
CA TRP A 22 3.82 6.91 8.53
C TRP A 22 2.59 7.65 7.97
N THR A 23 2.83 8.82 7.41
CA THR A 23 1.85 9.50 6.56
C THR A 23 2.02 9.07 5.11
N ASN A 24 0.98 9.21 4.27
CA ASN A 24 1.08 8.96 2.83
C ASN A 24 2.14 9.85 2.18
N HIS A 25 2.32 11.07 2.70
CA HIS A 25 3.32 12.01 2.22
C HIS A 25 4.75 11.51 2.46
N GLU A 26 5.06 11.05 3.66
CA GLU A 26 6.38 10.51 4.01
C GLU A 26 6.70 9.24 3.22
N ILE A 27 5.70 8.37 3.02
CA ILE A 27 5.86 7.15 2.21
C ILE A 27 6.16 7.50 0.75
N LEU A 28 5.47 8.49 0.19
CA LEU A 28 5.72 8.96 -1.15
C LEU A 28 7.11 9.59 -1.27
N ALA A 29 7.51 10.43 -0.31
CA ALA A 29 8.84 11.00 -0.26
C ALA A 29 9.95 9.93 -0.15
N LEU A 30 9.71 8.87 0.63
CA LEU A 30 10.61 7.71 0.72
C LEU A 30 10.79 7.01 -0.63
N LEU A 31 9.70 6.79 -1.38
CA LEU A 31 9.76 6.19 -2.71
C LEU A 31 10.56 7.08 -3.67
N VAL A 32 10.22 8.36 -3.72
CA VAL A 32 10.91 9.35 -4.56
C VAL A 32 12.40 9.40 -4.22
N LYS A 33 12.76 9.43 -2.94
CA LYS A 33 14.16 9.41 -2.53
C LYS A 33 14.92 8.20 -3.07
N ARG A 34 14.33 7.02 -3.06
CA ARG A 34 14.96 5.81 -3.61
C ARG A 34 15.14 5.89 -5.12
N VAL A 35 14.15 6.42 -5.84
CA VAL A 35 14.22 6.64 -7.29
C VAL A 35 15.33 7.67 -7.61
N GLU A 36 15.34 8.82 -6.95
CA GLU A 36 16.36 9.85 -7.13
C GLU A 36 17.78 9.34 -6.83
N GLN A 37 17.95 8.56 -5.76
CA GLN A 37 19.24 7.94 -5.44
C GLN A 37 19.71 6.98 -6.54
N PHE A 38 18.79 6.21 -7.12
CA PHE A 38 19.12 5.31 -8.22
C PHE A 38 19.64 6.06 -9.46
N PHE A 39 19.07 7.23 -9.75
CA PHE A 39 19.51 8.09 -10.87
C PHE A 39 20.69 9.00 -10.50
N GLY A 40 21.30 8.85 -9.33
CA GLY A 40 22.45 9.63 -8.89
C GLY A 40 22.13 11.04 -8.40
N ASN A 41 20.85 11.36 -8.19
CA ASN A 41 20.41 12.64 -7.66
C ASN A 41 20.49 12.69 -6.14
N ALA A 42 21.10 13.73 -5.58
CA ALA A 42 21.42 13.81 -4.14
C ALA A 42 20.43 14.65 -3.32
N LYS A 43 19.12 14.66 -3.67
CA LYS A 43 18.13 15.39 -2.87
C LYS A 43 18.02 14.83 -1.46
N THR A 44 18.04 15.70 -0.47
CA THR A 44 17.90 15.31 0.93
C THR A 44 16.42 14.98 1.25
N THR A 45 16.20 14.15 2.27
CA THR A 45 14.82 13.85 2.75
C THR A 45 14.08 15.13 3.17
N GLY A 46 14.78 16.08 3.79
CA GLY A 46 14.21 17.36 4.22
C GLY A 46 13.74 18.25 3.07
N GLU A 47 14.40 18.19 1.92
CA GLU A 47 13.95 18.90 0.71
C GLU A 47 12.73 18.24 0.09
N LEU A 48 12.70 16.91 0.01
CA LEU A 48 11.58 16.17 -0.55
C LEU A 48 10.31 16.33 0.28
N ILE A 49 10.39 16.28 1.61
CA ILE A 49 9.23 16.42 2.50
C ILE A 49 8.57 17.82 2.38
N LYS A 50 9.29 18.84 1.97
CA LYS A 50 8.73 20.19 1.76
C LYS A 50 7.91 20.32 0.48
N LEU A 51 8.07 19.39 -0.47
CA LEU A 51 7.33 19.40 -1.74
C LEU A 51 5.90 18.89 -1.53
N SER A 52 4.95 19.35 -2.33
CA SER A 52 3.60 18.78 -2.36
C SER A 52 3.60 17.36 -2.93
N GLN A 53 2.57 16.54 -2.60
CA GLN A 53 2.47 15.17 -3.17
C GLN A 53 2.45 15.17 -4.71
N PRO A 54 1.73 16.06 -5.42
CA PRO A 54 1.80 16.13 -6.88
C PRO A 54 3.21 16.46 -7.39
N SER A 55 3.94 17.34 -6.71
CA SER A 55 5.33 17.67 -7.09
C SER A 55 6.28 16.51 -6.84
N LEU A 56 6.10 15.76 -5.75
CA LEU A 56 6.83 14.52 -5.50
C LEU A 56 6.55 13.46 -6.58
N ALA A 57 5.30 13.35 -7.02
CA ALA A 57 4.90 12.35 -8.00
C ALA A 57 5.59 12.52 -9.35
N GLN A 58 5.92 13.76 -9.76
CA GLN A 58 6.63 14.04 -11.01
C GLN A 58 8.01 13.34 -11.10
N PHE A 59 8.68 13.12 -9.96
CA PHE A 59 9.93 12.36 -9.94
C PHE A 59 9.74 10.87 -10.28
N LEU A 60 8.52 10.36 -10.16
CA LEU A 60 8.20 8.97 -10.48
C LEU A 60 7.93 8.75 -11.97
N ASP A 61 7.70 9.81 -12.76
CA ASP A 61 7.43 9.73 -14.19
C ASP A 61 8.58 9.10 -14.98
N GLN A 62 9.78 9.07 -14.40
CA GLN A 62 10.96 8.39 -14.95
C GLN A 62 10.86 6.85 -14.88
N VAL A 63 10.06 6.32 -13.96
CA VAL A 63 9.99 4.88 -13.66
C VAL A 63 8.59 4.30 -13.80
N MET A 64 7.54 5.13 -13.84
CA MET A 64 6.16 4.67 -13.99
C MET A 64 5.26 5.70 -14.68
N GLU A 65 4.16 5.23 -15.27
CA GLU A 65 3.14 6.10 -15.84
C GLU A 65 2.57 7.05 -14.79
N SER A 66 2.45 8.34 -15.13
CA SER A 66 1.90 9.37 -14.22
C SER A 66 0.43 9.17 -13.89
N VAL A 67 -0.33 8.58 -14.81
CA VAL A 67 -1.78 8.35 -14.68
C VAL A 67 -2.06 6.86 -14.81
N PHE A 68 -2.81 6.33 -13.84
CA PHE A 68 -3.31 4.96 -13.88
C PHE A 68 -4.55 4.88 -14.77
N SER A 69 -4.42 4.25 -15.93
CA SER A 69 -5.47 4.13 -16.95
C SER A 69 -6.37 2.89 -16.76
N GLY A 70 -6.35 2.27 -15.57
CA GLY A 70 -7.13 1.08 -15.26
C GLY A 70 -8.64 1.34 -15.14
N HIS A 71 -9.36 0.35 -14.63
CA HIS A 71 -10.81 0.39 -14.46
C HIS A 71 -11.22 0.62 -12.99
N GLY A 72 -12.49 0.93 -12.79
CA GLY A 72 -13.07 1.08 -11.45
C GLY A 72 -12.73 2.42 -10.80
N ASN A 73 -12.63 2.40 -9.47
CA ASN A 73 -12.44 3.62 -8.66
C ASN A 73 -11.11 4.33 -8.88
N TRP A 74 -10.14 3.67 -9.49
CA TRP A 74 -8.82 4.24 -9.79
C TRP A 74 -8.66 4.66 -11.25
N ALA A 75 -9.72 4.56 -12.05
CA ALA A 75 -9.67 4.94 -13.47
C ALA A 75 -9.28 6.42 -13.63
N ARG A 76 -8.23 6.66 -14.40
CA ARG A 76 -7.72 8.02 -14.74
C ARG A 76 -7.28 8.87 -13.53
N ILE A 77 -6.88 8.24 -12.44
CA ILE A 77 -6.29 8.97 -11.32
C ILE A 77 -4.75 8.96 -11.42
N PRO A 78 -4.07 9.94 -10.79
CA PRO A 78 -2.62 9.90 -10.67
C PRO A 78 -2.14 8.60 -10.03
N THR A 79 -1.12 7.95 -10.63
CA THR A 79 -0.61 6.64 -10.17
C THR A 79 -0.19 6.67 -8.71
N TYR A 80 0.41 7.75 -8.22
CA TYR A 80 0.79 7.87 -6.82
C TYR A 80 -0.41 7.76 -5.86
N ARG A 81 -1.60 8.26 -6.26
CA ARG A 81 -2.81 8.13 -5.43
C ARG A 81 -3.30 6.70 -5.34
N MET A 82 -3.24 5.97 -6.44
CA MET A 82 -3.53 4.52 -6.45
C MET A 82 -2.57 3.79 -5.52
N LEU A 83 -1.25 4.04 -5.64
CA LEU A 83 -0.26 3.45 -4.75
C LEU A 83 -0.56 3.74 -3.27
N MET A 84 -0.79 5.00 -2.91
CA MET A 84 -1.05 5.39 -1.52
C MET A 84 -2.35 4.80 -0.96
N SER A 85 -3.35 4.54 -1.79
CA SER A 85 -4.59 3.86 -1.37
C SER A 85 -4.37 2.39 -1.03
N LEU A 86 -3.46 1.72 -1.74
CA LEU A 86 -3.19 0.29 -1.56
C LEU A 86 -2.25 -0.01 -0.39
N VAL A 87 -1.31 0.88 -0.08
CA VAL A 87 -0.26 0.60 0.92
C VAL A 87 -0.65 0.92 2.35
N ARG A 88 -1.78 1.59 2.59
CA ARG A 88 -2.35 1.86 3.92
C ARG A 88 -1.32 2.31 4.97
N LYS A 89 -0.48 3.29 4.61
CA LYS A 89 0.58 3.85 5.47
C LYS A 89 1.66 2.82 5.91
N ARG A 90 1.88 1.75 5.16
CA ARG A 90 2.91 0.73 5.43
C ARG A 90 4.01 0.79 4.35
N PRO A 91 5.21 1.32 4.62
CA PRO A 91 6.29 1.42 3.63
C PRO A 91 6.68 0.08 3.00
N ARG A 92 6.65 -1.01 3.79
CA ARG A 92 6.95 -2.37 3.30
C ARG A 92 6.00 -2.80 2.17
N ASP A 93 4.73 -2.43 2.27
CA ASP A 93 3.72 -2.77 1.27
C ASP A 93 3.95 -2.02 -0.03
N LEU A 94 4.39 -0.75 0.05
CA LEU A 94 4.79 0.01 -1.12
C LEU A 94 5.97 -0.64 -1.85
N VAL A 95 7.00 -1.03 -1.10
CA VAL A 95 8.17 -1.72 -1.68
C VAL A 95 7.75 -3.01 -2.36
N LYS A 96 6.91 -3.82 -1.72
CA LYS A 96 6.39 -5.07 -2.28
C LYS A 96 5.62 -4.83 -3.58
N LEU A 97 4.67 -3.88 -3.57
CA LEU A 97 3.85 -3.52 -4.73
C LEU A 97 4.71 -3.04 -5.90
N CYS A 98 5.60 -2.08 -5.67
CA CYS A 98 6.49 -1.55 -6.71
C CYS A 98 7.48 -2.61 -7.23
N THR A 99 7.99 -3.49 -6.37
CA THR A 99 8.89 -4.57 -6.78
C THR A 99 8.19 -5.56 -7.71
N LEU A 100 6.95 -5.96 -7.38
CA LEU A 100 6.16 -6.87 -8.23
C LEU A 100 5.88 -6.22 -9.59
N ALA A 101 5.44 -4.95 -9.60
CA ALA A 101 5.17 -4.22 -10.84
C ALA A 101 6.44 -4.03 -11.70
N ALA A 102 7.58 -3.71 -11.10
CA ALA A 102 8.86 -3.57 -11.79
C ALA A 102 9.36 -4.91 -12.37
N ARG A 103 9.18 -6.02 -11.65
CA ARG A 103 9.49 -7.36 -12.17
C ARG A 103 8.62 -7.70 -13.38
N ASN A 104 7.33 -7.40 -13.31
CA ASN A 104 6.42 -7.61 -14.43
C ASN A 104 6.81 -6.74 -15.63
N ALA A 105 7.10 -5.45 -15.45
CA ALA A 105 7.57 -4.55 -16.50
C ALA A 105 8.83 -5.07 -17.17
N ARG A 106 9.79 -5.58 -16.38
CA ARG A 106 11.01 -6.21 -16.93
C ARG A 106 10.69 -7.46 -17.75
N THR A 107 9.76 -8.30 -17.31
CA THR A 107 9.35 -9.52 -18.03
C THR A 107 8.65 -9.19 -19.33
N THR A 108 7.86 -8.12 -19.38
CA THR A 108 7.16 -7.64 -20.57
C THR A 108 8.02 -6.71 -21.45
N ASN A 109 9.26 -6.46 -21.03
CA ASN A 109 10.20 -5.55 -21.71
C ASN A 109 9.69 -4.10 -21.83
N ASP A 110 8.89 -3.66 -20.86
CA ASP A 110 8.41 -2.28 -20.79
C ASP A 110 9.51 -1.36 -20.21
N ALA A 111 9.67 -0.16 -20.79
CA ALA A 111 10.69 0.80 -20.35
C ALA A 111 10.38 1.42 -18.98
N ILE A 112 9.10 1.57 -18.66
CA ILE A 112 8.60 2.08 -17.37
C ILE A 112 7.45 1.19 -16.88
N ILE A 113 7.14 1.27 -15.60
CA ILE A 113 6.00 0.53 -15.04
C ILE A 113 4.70 1.16 -15.55
N SER A 114 3.93 0.40 -16.29
CA SER A 114 2.65 0.81 -16.86
C SER A 114 1.46 0.36 -16.02
N THR A 115 0.29 0.91 -16.29
CA THR A 115 -0.99 0.44 -15.76
C THR A 115 -1.20 -1.06 -15.96
N LYS A 116 -0.76 -1.60 -17.12
CA LYS A 116 -0.86 -3.03 -17.44
C LYS A 116 -0.03 -3.87 -16.47
N ASN A 117 1.18 -3.42 -16.13
CA ASN A 117 2.04 -4.14 -15.20
C ASN A 117 1.41 -4.18 -13.79
N PHE A 118 0.83 -3.07 -13.33
CA PHE A 118 0.11 -3.04 -12.05
C PHE A 118 -1.10 -3.99 -12.07
N ASN A 119 -1.92 -3.96 -13.12
CA ASN A 119 -3.08 -4.84 -13.23
C ASN A 119 -2.69 -6.33 -13.19
N SER A 120 -1.57 -6.69 -13.82
CA SER A 120 -1.10 -8.08 -13.87
C SER A 120 -0.66 -8.63 -12.51
N ILE A 121 -0.27 -7.75 -11.56
CA ILE A 121 0.27 -8.19 -10.25
C ILE A 121 -0.70 -7.99 -9.08
N PHE A 122 -1.85 -7.36 -9.30
CA PHE A 122 -2.79 -7.07 -8.20
C PHE A 122 -3.30 -8.31 -7.49
N GLU A 123 -3.51 -9.41 -8.21
CA GLU A 123 -3.93 -10.67 -7.59
C GLU A 123 -2.84 -11.20 -6.66
N GLU A 124 -1.60 -11.33 -7.15
CA GLU A 124 -0.45 -11.78 -6.35
C GLU A 124 -0.22 -10.88 -5.14
N TYR A 125 -0.28 -9.56 -5.34
CA TYR A 125 -0.16 -8.60 -4.26
C TYR A 125 -1.24 -8.77 -3.20
N SER A 126 -2.50 -8.93 -3.63
CA SER A 126 -3.65 -9.09 -2.73
C SER A 126 -3.58 -10.39 -1.93
N GLN A 127 -3.21 -11.50 -2.57
CA GLN A 127 -3.01 -12.79 -1.90
C GLN A 127 -1.90 -12.69 -0.85
N GLY A 128 -0.79 -12.06 -1.20
CA GLY A 128 0.30 -11.83 -0.24
C GLY A 128 -0.12 -10.96 0.94
N ARG A 129 -0.97 -9.93 0.71
CA ARG A 129 -1.51 -9.08 1.78
C ARG A 129 -2.47 -9.85 2.69
N LEU A 130 -3.32 -10.70 2.12
CA LEU A 130 -4.19 -11.58 2.88
C LEU A 130 -3.36 -12.50 3.79
N GLN A 131 -2.34 -13.15 3.24
CA GLN A 131 -1.47 -14.05 4.01
C GLN A 131 -0.71 -13.32 5.12
N ASP A 132 -0.18 -12.11 4.84
CA ASP A 132 0.48 -11.28 5.85
C ASP A 132 -0.49 -10.95 7.00
N THR A 133 -1.76 -10.60 6.69
CA THR A 133 -2.79 -10.31 7.68
C THR A 133 -3.16 -11.56 8.49
N VAL A 134 -3.35 -12.70 7.83
CA VAL A 134 -3.64 -13.98 8.50
C VAL A 134 -2.52 -14.34 9.46
N ASN A 135 -1.27 -14.22 9.05
CA ASN A 135 -0.11 -14.53 9.90
C ASN A 135 0.02 -13.57 11.10
N GLU A 136 -0.35 -12.29 10.91
CA GLU A 136 -0.30 -11.28 11.98
C GLU A 136 -1.33 -11.55 13.08
N TYR A 137 -2.53 -11.99 12.70
CA TYR A 137 -3.65 -12.11 13.63
C TYR A 137 -4.04 -13.54 14.01
N ARG A 138 -3.47 -14.57 13.41
CA ARG A 138 -3.83 -15.97 13.64
C ARG A 138 -3.72 -16.40 15.11
N SER A 139 -2.77 -15.86 15.86
CA SER A 139 -2.61 -16.18 17.29
C SER A 139 -3.77 -15.66 18.15
N GLU A 140 -4.41 -14.57 17.74
CA GLU A 140 -5.51 -13.93 18.46
C GLU A 140 -6.87 -14.40 17.93
N LEU A 141 -6.95 -14.63 16.62
CA LEU A 141 -8.14 -15.06 15.92
C LEU A 141 -7.81 -16.22 14.97
N PRO A 142 -7.84 -17.49 15.43
CA PRO A 142 -7.46 -18.65 14.61
C PRO A 142 -8.24 -18.74 13.27
N ASP A 143 -9.51 -18.34 13.27
CA ASP A 143 -10.40 -18.37 12.09
C ASP A 143 -10.32 -17.11 11.20
N ILE A 144 -9.33 -16.24 11.40
CA ILE A 144 -9.21 -14.95 10.69
C ILE A 144 -9.26 -15.12 9.16
N GLU A 145 -8.65 -16.15 8.62
CA GLU A 145 -8.66 -16.41 7.17
C GLU A 145 -10.06 -16.66 6.65
N ARG A 146 -10.84 -17.51 7.35
CA ARG A 146 -12.24 -17.79 7.01
C ARG A 146 -13.11 -16.55 7.09
N LEU A 147 -12.90 -15.72 8.11
CA LEU A 147 -13.59 -14.45 8.27
C LEU A 147 -13.29 -13.51 7.08
N LEU A 148 -12.02 -13.29 6.76
CA LEU A 148 -11.63 -12.40 5.66
C LEU A 148 -12.13 -12.88 4.30
N LEU A 149 -12.10 -14.18 4.04
CA LEU A 149 -12.64 -14.76 2.81
C LEU A 149 -14.17 -14.68 2.76
N GLY A 150 -14.84 -14.80 3.92
CA GLY A 150 -16.28 -14.63 4.06
C GLY A 150 -16.79 -13.22 3.79
N MET A 151 -15.92 -12.21 3.95
CA MET A 151 -16.22 -10.81 3.60
C MET A 151 -16.24 -10.53 2.09
N LYS A 152 -15.97 -11.53 1.26
CA LYS A 152 -16.05 -11.40 -0.20
C LYS A 152 -17.51 -11.25 -0.61
N PRO A 153 -17.92 -10.15 -1.29
CA PRO A 153 -19.29 -9.94 -1.65
C PRO A 153 -19.81 -11.04 -2.58
N SER A 154 -21.01 -11.46 -2.33
CA SER A 154 -21.76 -12.41 -3.17
C SER A 154 -21.97 -11.86 -4.59
N ARG A 155 -22.43 -12.71 -5.51
CA ARG A 155 -22.77 -12.27 -6.87
C ARG A 155 -23.93 -11.26 -6.88
N GLU A 156 -24.87 -11.38 -5.93
CA GLU A 156 -26.02 -10.50 -5.79
C GLU A 156 -25.61 -9.13 -5.27
N GLU A 157 -24.80 -9.08 -4.23
CA GLU A 157 -24.24 -7.83 -3.69
C GLU A 157 -23.37 -7.08 -4.72
N LYS A 158 -22.60 -7.81 -5.53
CA LYS A 158 -21.86 -7.21 -6.65
C LYS A 158 -22.77 -6.61 -7.70
N ARG A 159 -23.89 -7.29 -8.06
CA ARG A 159 -24.91 -6.78 -8.99
C ARG A 159 -25.61 -5.54 -8.42
N ALA A 160 -25.89 -5.53 -7.13
CA ALA A 160 -26.48 -4.40 -6.42
C ALA A 160 -25.50 -3.23 -6.23
N LYS A 161 -24.24 -3.35 -6.70
CA LYS A 161 -23.15 -2.36 -6.50
C LYS A 161 -22.85 -2.05 -5.04
N LEU A 162 -23.20 -2.96 -4.14
CA LEU A 162 -22.82 -2.89 -2.74
C LEU A 162 -21.29 -3.06 -2.66
N GLY A 163 -20.61 -2.08 -2.08
CA GLY A 163 -19.17 -2.10 -1.92
C GLY A 163 -18.73 -3.05 -0.79
N TYR A 164 -17.42 -3.19 -0.61
CA TYR A 164 -16.82 -3.90 0.53
C TYR A 164 -16.88 -3.06 1.81
N VAL A 165 -18.06 -2.55 2.15
CA VAL A 165 -18.27 -1.77 3.37
C VAL A 165 -19.06 -2.66 4.34
N TYR A 166 -18.42 -3.00 5.43
CA TYR A 166 -19.02 -3.80 6.51
C TYR A 166 -19.11 -2.94 7.76
N THR A 167 -20.23 -3.01 8.44
CA THR A 167 -20.43 -2.42 9.76
C THR A 167 -20.38 -3.51 10.82
N THR A 168 -20.30 -3.13 12.08
CA THR A 168 -20.33 -4.07 13.21
C THR A 168 -21.66 -4.80 13.35
N GLU A 169 -22.68 -4.37 12.61
CA GLU A 169 -24.05 -4.93 12.62
C GLU A 169 -24.35 -5.80 11.41
N SER A 170 -23.38 -5.96 10.50
CA SER A 170 -23.54 -6.74 9.26
C SER A 170 -23.01 -8.16 9.34
#